data_4a7279cd7730b380a9f9c7a867e0a509
#
_entry.id   4a7279cd7730b380a9f9c7a867e0a509
#
_cell.length_a   1.000
_cell.length_b   1.000
_cell.length_c   1.000
_cell.angle_alpha   90.00
_cell.angle_beta   90.00
_cell.angle_gamma   90.00
#
_symmetry.space_group_name_H-M   'P 1'
#
loop_
_entity.id
_entity.type
_entity.pdbx_description
1 polymer ?
#
loop_
_entity_poly.entity_id
_entity_poly.type
_entity_poly.pdbx_seq_one_letter_code
_entity_poly.pdbx_strand_id
1 'polypeptide(L)'
;MADYLVTLNEPGKYNVGVDYEIPSKSIQYGNIIIGKTPAQDGTETTFSLTDQGAPYSPNNNQQLIVTKNGLFLDPSNDYNISGDQVVFTTPPAISDDIVIIALAAAADLTRTVNYVIDSGSLPMQLGDKGKLTIDVTGVIENIRVLADQTGDIVLDIGKASFADYPAFNSITAGQRVQLTNSNKYFDDVLNNWTTTITAGDILRFDVISVNNIRRLLISLKLKL
;
A
#
# COMPACT_ATOMS: atom_id res chain seq x y z
N MET A 1 20.57 16.17 0.35
CA MET A 1 20.80 15.81 -1.07
C MET A 1 22.21 15.24 -1.12
N ALA A 2 22.35 13.94 -1.26
CA ALA A 2 23.68 13.31 -1.37
C ALA A 2 24.06 13.33 -2.87
N ASP A 3 25.15 14.01 -3.18
CA ASP A 3 25.70 14.06 -4.54
C ASP A 3 26.40 12.72 -4.80
N TYR A 4 25.95 11.99 -5.81
CA TYR A 4 26.61 10.77 -6.28
C TYR A 4 27.63 11.13 -7.33
N LEU A 5 28.91 10.88 -7.01
CA LEU A 5 30.01 10.98 -7.96
C LEU A 5 30.15 9.64 -8.70
N VAL A 6 29.75 9.60 -9.96
CA VAL A 6 30.04 8.48 -10.85
C VAL A 6 31.42 8.67 -11.42
N THR A 7 32.40 7.90 -10.96
CA THR A 7 33.75 7.90 -11.51
C THR A 7 33.82 6.87 -12.63
N LEU A 8 33.97 7.30 -13.87
CA LEU A 8 34.19 6.44 -15.03
C LEU A 8 35.69 6.12 -15.11
N ASN A 9 36.07 4.91 -14.70
CA ASN A 9 37.49 4.53 -14.66
C ASN A 9 38.03 3.84 -15.92
N GLU A 10 37.15 3.36 -16.82
CA GLU A 10 37.62 2.77 -18.10
C GLU A 10 36.51 2.82 -19.17
N PRO A 11 36.84 3.00 -20.47
CA PRO A 11 35.85 2.91 -21.53
C PRO A 11 35.32 1.49 -21.66
N GLY A 12 34.02 1.28 -21.41
CA GLY A 12 33.31 0.02 -21.69
C GLY A 12 32.91 -0.79 -20.45
N LYS A 13 33.16 -0.34 -19.22
CA LYS A 13 32.59 -0.96 -18.00
C LYS A 13 31.69 0.02 -17.29
N TYR A 14 30.40 -0.22 -17.38
CA TYR A 14 29.39 0.50 -16.61
C TYR A 14 29.09 -0.28 -15.35
N ASN A 15 29.53 0.20 -14.19
CA ASN A 15 28.99 -0.23 -12.91
C ASN A 15 27.78 0.67 -12.62
N VAL A 16 26.59 0.17 -12.89
CA VAL A 16 25.36 0.79 -12.38
C VAL A 16 25.22 0.30 -10.95
N GLY A 17 25.70 1.08 -9.99
CA GLY A 17 25.32 0.93 -8.60
C GLY A 17 23.86 1.39 -8.51
N VAL A 18 22.93 0.45 -8.42
CA VAL A 18 21.59 0.77 -7.97
C VAL A 18 21.69 0.90 -6.45
N ASP A 19 21.92 2.12 -5.98
CA ASP A 19 21.67 2.43 -4.58
C ASP A 19 20.18 2.24 -4.36
N TYR A 20 19.83 1.12 -3.77
CA TYR A 20 18.56 0.99 -3.10
C TYR A 20 18.64 1.91 -1.89
N GLU A 21 18.27 3.18 -2.06
CA GLU A 21 17.66 3.84 -0.95
C GLU A 21 16.40 3.03 -0.65
N ILE A 22 16.53 2.09 0.25
CA ILE A 22 15.39 1.74 1.09
C ILE A 22 14.95 3.12 1.59
N PRO A 23 13.76 3.63 1.17
CA PRO A 23 13.26 4.77 1.87
C PRO A 23 13.28 4.32 3.31
N SER A 24 14.21 4.81 4.09
CA SER A 24 14.11 4.75 5.50
C SER A 24 12.83 5.52 5.81
N LYS A 25 11.70 4.86 5.70
CA LYS A 25 10.70 5.04 6.71
C LYS A 25 11.47 4.60 7.94
N SER A 26 12.25 5.56 8.43
CA SER A 26 12.73 5.52 9.78
C SER A 26 11.56 4.96 10.53
N ILE A 27 11.73 3.81 11.15
CA ILE A 27 10.94 3.49 12.33
C ILE A 27 11.05 4.80 13.08
N GLN A 28 10.03 5.65 12.93
CA GLN A 28 9.98 6.89 13.69
C GLN A 28 9.86 6.32 15.09
N TYR A 29 10.98 6.36 15.80
CA TYR A 29 11.06 6.06 17.21
C TYR A 29 9.87 6.78 17.81
N GLY A 30 8.93 6.00 18.40
CA GLY A 30 7.58 6.39 18.70
C GLY A 30 7.49 7.88 19.00
N ASN A 31 6.74 8.60 18.20
CA ASN A 31 6.50 10.00 18.48
C ASN A 31 5.97 10.04 19.91
N ILE A 32 6.73 10.63 20.81
CA ILE A 32 6.26 10.85 22.18
C ILE A 32 5.24 11.95 22.03
N ILE A 33 3.98 11.58 21.92
CA ILE A 33 2.88 12.51 21.97
C ILE A 33 2.70 12.84 23.43
N ILE A 34 3.38 13.87 23.89
CA ILE A 34 3.06 14.46 25.17
C ILE A 34 1.86 15.35 24.92
N GLY A 35 0.68 14.77 24.96
CA GLY A 35 -0.54 15.54 25.06
C GLY A 35 -0.55 16.22 26.43
N LYS A 36 0.08 17.38 26.57
CA LYS A 36 -0.32 18.32 27.59
C LYS A 36 -1.63 18.91 27.12
N THR A 37 -2.66 18.20 27.40
CA THR A 37 -4.04 18.63 27.33
C THR A 37 -4.27 19.84 28.22
N PRO A 38 -5.31 20.63 27.92
CA PRO A 38 -5.76 21.65 28.86
C PRO A 38 -5.89 21.01 30.23
N ALA A 39 -5.35 21.66 31.21
CA ALA A 39 -5.07 21.18 32.57
C ALA A 39 -6.01 20.06 33.04
N GLN A 40 -5.42 18.89 33.36
CA GLN A 40 -6.11 17.85 34.10
C GLN A 40 -6.75 18.50 35.33
N ASP A 41 -8.06 18.54 35.39
CA ASP A 41 -8.81 19.16 36.47
C ASP A 41 -9.38 18.13 37.45
N GLY A 42 -9.10 16.85 37.22
CA GLY A 42 -9.63 15.72 37.99
C GLY A 42 -11.06 15.33 37.60
N THR A 43 -11.65 15.98 36.62
CA THR A 43 -13.04 15.72 36.17
C THR A 43 -13.12 15.34 34.69
N GLU A 44 -12.20 15.86 33.87
CA GLU A 44 -12.15 15.58 32.42
C GLU A 44 -11.59 14.20 32.14
N THR A 45 -12.27 13.44 31.30
CA THR A 45 -11.83 12.10 30.86
C THR A 45 -11.32 12.06 29.42
N THR A 46 -11.61 13.10 28.62
CA THR A 46 -11.39 13.08 27.18
C THR A 46 -10.30 14.09 26.78
N PHE A 47 -9.26 13.61 26.12
CA PHE A 47 -8.12 14.43 25.77
C PHE A 47 -7.73 14.27 24.30
N SER A 48 -7.53 15.37 23.60
CA SER A 48 -7.12 15.36 22.20
C SER A 48 -5.66 14.91 22.06
N LEU A 49 -5.42 14.04 21.10
CA LEU A 49 -4.09 13.57 20.72
C LEU A 49 -3.55 14.45 19.58
N THR A 50 -2.35 14.96 19.75
CA THR A 50 -1.69 15.73 18.68
C THR A 50 -0.26 15.26 18.47
N ASP A 51 0.19 15.24 17.23
CA ASP A 51 1.57 15.06 16.84
C ASP A 51 2.09 16.35 16.20
N GLN A 52 3.09 16.96 16.81
CA GLN A 52 3.65 18.26 16.38
C GLN A 52 2.57 19.36 16.13
N GLY A 53 1.49 19.31 16.91
CA GLY A 53 0.38 20.26 16.80
C GLY A 53 -0.71 19.89 15.79
N ALA A 54 -0.57 18.82 15.03
CA ALA A 54 -1.62 18.28 14.17
C ALA A 54 -2.43 17.17 14.90
N PRO A 55 -3.74 17.06 14.69
CA PRO A 55 -4.53 15.97 15.25
C PRO A 55 -3.96 14.60 14.87
N TYR A 56 -3.87 13.70 15.83
CA TYR A 56 -3.39 12.34 15.63
C TYR A 56 -4.50 11.34 15.97
N SER A 57 -4.87 10.49 15.00
CA SER A 57 -5.91 9.48 15.16
C SER A 57 -5.31 8.06 15.09
N PRO A 58 -5.12 7.39 16.25
CA PRO A 58 -4.72 5.99 16.27
C PRO A 58 -5.83 5.09 15.68
N ASN A 59 -5.46 3.97 15.06
CA ASN A 59 -6.45 3.03 14.51
C ASN A 59 -7.11 2.17 15.60
N ASN A 60 -6.44 1.96 16.73
CA ASN A 60 -6.94 1.18 17.85
C ASN A 60 -6.19 1.52 19.16
N ASN A 61 -6.72 1.02 20.29
CA ASN A 61 -6.18 1.28 21.62
C ASN A 61 -4.74 0.77 21.80
N GLN A 62 -4.37 -0.35 21.13
CA GLN A 62 -3.05 -0.96 21.24
C GLN A 62 -1.94 -0.18 20.52
N GLN A 63 -2.29 0.83 19.76
CA GLN A 63 -1.30 1.72 19.15
C GLN A 63 -0.74 2.76 20.13
N LEU A 64 -1.32 2.86 21.32
CA LEU A 64 -0.84 3.75 22.36
C LEU A 64 -0.27 2.94 23.53
N ILE A 65 0.86 3.41 24.04
CA ILE A 65 1.33 3.09 25.38
C ILE A 65 0.97 4.28 26.26
N VAL A 66 0.05 4.10 27.18
CA VAL A 66 -0.36 5.12 28.12
C VAL A 66 0.13 4.76 29.51
N THR A 67 0.80 5.67 30.16
CA THR A 67 1.20 5.50 31.56
C THR A 67 0.62 6.60 32.44
N LYS A 68 0.28 6.25 33.67
CA LYS A 68 -0.11 7.16 34.73
C LYS A 68 0.82 6.98 35.93
N ASN A 69 1.54 8.03 36.31
CA ASN A 69 2.52 7.98 37.40
C ASN A 69 3.57 6.85 37.22
N GLY A 70 3.98 6.59 35.93
CA GLY A 70 4.91 5.53 35.56
C GLY A 70 4.33 4.13 35.51
N LEU A 71 3.04 3.91 35.79
CA LEU A 71 2.36 2.64 35.64
C LEU A 71 1.63 2.55 34.31
N PHE A 72 1.77 1.41 33.59
CA PHE A 72 1.04 1.17 32.37
C PHE A 72 -0.46 1.04 32.64
N LEU A 73 -1.25 1.68 31.79
CA LEU A 73 -2.70 1.55 31.75
C LEU A 73 -3.11 0.46 30.74
N ASP A 74 -4.13 -0.32 31.11
CA ASP A 74 -4.63 -1.39 30.27
C ASP A 74 -5.55 -0.85 29.16
N PRO A 75 -5.21 -1.06 27.87
CA PRO A 75 -6.06 -0.67 26.76
C PRO A 75 -7.45 -1.30 26.86
N SER A 76 -8.50 -0.53 26.65
CA SER A 76 -9.91 -0.91 26.73
C SER A 76 -10.50 -1.03 28.16
N ASN A 77 -9.69 -1.21 29.19
CA ASN A 77 -10.13 -1.21 30.58
C ASN A 77 -9.95 0.18 31.22
N ASP A 78 -8.75 0.76 31.06
CA ASP A 78 -8.41 2.03 31.68
C ASP A 78 -8.64 3.23 30.74
N TYR A 79 -8.55 2.98 29.41
CA TYR A 79 -8.79 4.00 28.40
C TYR A 79 -9.29 3.40 27.08
N ASN A 80 -9.92 4.24 26.27
CA ASN A 80 -10.34 3.96 24.90
C ASN A 80 -9.90 5.08 23.96
N ILE A 81 -9.95 4.82 22.65
CA ILE A 81 -9.70 5.80 21.59
C ILE A 81 -11.02 6.16 20.91
N SER A 82 -11.25 7.45 20.64
CA SER A 82 -12.36 7.96 19.87
C SER A 82 -11.85 9.03 18.89
N GLY A 83 -11.61 8.63 17.65
CA GLY A 83 -11.01 9.51 16.64
C GLY A 83 -9.59 9.96 17.03
N ASP A 84 -9.41 11.26 17.21
CA ASP A 84 -8.17 11.89 17.65
C ASP A 84 -8.12 12.11 19.18
N GLN A 85 -8.90 11.36 19.95
CA GLN A 85 -9.01 11.53 21.39
C GLN A 85 -8.72 10.24 22.13
N VAL A 86 -8.03 10.35 23.28
CA VAL A 86 -7.98 9.31 24.31
C VAL A 86 -9.05 9.62 25.36
N VAL A 87 -9.80 8.58 25.74
CA VAL A 87 -10.89 8.67 26.71
C VAL A 87 -10.56 7.76 27.88
N PHE A 88 -10.24 8.33 29.05
CA PHE A 88 -9.97 7.57 30.25
C PHE A 88 -11.27 7.10 30.91
N THR A 89 -11.26 5.89 31.45
CA THR A 89 -12.38 5.35 32.22
C THR A 89 -12.56 6.09 33.54
N THR A 90 -11.44 6.56 34.13
CA THR A 90 -11.44 7.38 35.36
C THR A 90 -10.67 8.67 35.08
N PRO A 91 -11.23 9.84 35.42
CA PRO A 91 -10.53 11.11 35.20
C PRO A 91 -9.15 11.14 35.86
N PRO A 92 -8.09 11.50 35.14
CA PRO A 92 -6.79 11.71 35.75
C PRO A 92 -6.83 12.89 36.76
N ALA A 93 -6.24 12.69 37.92
CA ALA A 93 -6.12 13.76 38.91
C ALA A 93 -5.16 14.86 38.45
N ILE A 94 -5.30 16.06 38.99
CA ILE A 94 -4.43 17.21 38.68
C ILE A 94 -2.94 16.89 38.89
N SER A 95 -2.64 16.01 39.86
CA SER A 95 -1.27 15.60 40.22
C SER A 95 -0.76 14.40 39.43
N ASP A 96 -1.61 13.77 38.60
CA ASP A 96 -1.18 12.59 37.84
C ASP A 96 -0.23 13.01 36.70
N ASP A 97 0.83 12.22 36.54
CA ASP A 97 1.75 12.33 35.41
C ASP A 97 1.32 11.34 34.32
N ILE A 98 0.78 11.85 33.22
CA ILE A 98 0.30 11.05 32.09
C ILE A 98 1.31 11.16 30.96
N VAL A 99 1.83 10.01 30.51
CA VAL A 99 2.69 9.91 29.32
C VAL A 99 1.99 9.02 28.29
N ILE A 100 1.86 9.52 27.07
CA ILE A 100 1.25 8.80 25.95
C ILE A 100 2.31 8.67 24.85
N ILE A 101 2.61 7.44 24.46
CA ILE A 101 3.54 7.11 23.39
C ILE A 101 2.74 6.43 22.30
N ALA A 102 2.70 7.02 21.11
CA ALA A 102 2.14 6.37 19.95
C ALA A 102 3.16 5.37 19.36
N LEU A 103 2.76 4.12 19.28
CA LEU A 103 3.48 3.14 18.49
C LEU A 103 3.21 3.46 17.01
N ALA A 104 4.26 3.40 16.18
CA ALA A 104 4.08 3.60 14.75
C ALA A 104 2.97 2.69 14.26
N ALA A 105 1.93 3.26 13.65
CA ALA A 105 0.98 2.46 12.90
C ALA A 105 1.78 1.65 11.90
N ALA A 106 1.48 0.36 11.76
CA ALA A 106 1.95 -0.38 10.62
C ALA A 106 1.52 0.44 9.40
N ALA A 107 2.48 1.04 8.70
CA ALA A 107 2.17 1.78 7.50
C ALA A 107 1.39 0.81 6.62
N ASP A 108 0.32 1.28 5.97
CA ASP A 108 -0.41 0.48 4.98
C ASP A 108 0.62 -0.12 4.03
N LEU A 109 0.94 -1.40 4.28
CA LEU A 109 1.93 -2.09 3.46
C LEU A 109 1.32 -2.27 2.09
N THR A 110 1.92 -1.64 1.11
CA THR A 110 1.51 -1.81 -0.28
C THR A 110 2.65 -2.38 -1.09
N ARG A 111 2.31 -3.18 -2.09
CA ARG A 111 3.26 -3.72 -3.05
C ARG A 111 2.72 -3.50 -4.45
N THR A 112 3.58 -3.07 -5.36
CA THR A 112 3.26 -3.00 -6.78
C THR A 112 3.84 -4.21 -7.49
N VAL A 113 2.98 -4.90 -8.22
CA VAL A 113 3.35 -6.02 -9.09
C VAL A 113 3.30 -5.51 -10.52
N ASN A 114 4.40 -5.67 -11.24
CA ASN A 114 4.54 -5.21 -12.61
C ASN A 114 4.66 -6.41 -13.55
N TYR A 115 3.90 -6.37 -14.65
CA TYR A 115 3.98 -7.35 -15.72
C TYR A 115 4.14 -6.65 -17.07
N VAL A 116 5.14 -7.07 -17.85
CA VAL A 116 5.42 -6.50 -19.17
C VAL A 116 5.03 -7.52 -20.24
N ILE A 117 4.23 -7.07 -21.21
CA ILE A 117 3.95 -7.78 -22.44
C ILE A 117 4.72 -7.07 -23.55
N ASP A 118 5.61 -7.77 -24.22
CA ASP A 118 6.41 -7.24 -25.33
C ASP A 118 6.34 -8.17 -26.54
N SER A 119 5.85 -7.66 -27.62
CA SER A 119 5.77 -8.36 -28.93
C SER A 119 6.92 -7.99 -29.88
N GLY A 120 7.92 -7.25 -29.37
CA GLY A 120 9.06 -6.76 -30.17
C GLY A 120 8.62 -5.75 -31.24
N SER A 121 9.00 -6.02 -32.48
CA SER A 121 8.63 -5.18 -33.64
C SER A 121 7.32 -5.60 -34.30
N LEU A 122 6.75 -6.74 -33.91
CA LEU A 122 5.52 -7.26 -34.49
C LEU A 122 4.28 -6.73 -33.75
N PRO A 123 3.11 -6.65 -34.40
CA PRO A 123 1.86 -6.38 -33.72
C PRO A 123 1.59 -7.44 -32.62
N MET A 124 1.07 -6.97 -31.49
CA MET A 124 0.68 -7.86 -30.39
C MET A 124 -0.40 -8.85 -30.87
N GLN A 125 -0.24 -10.10 -30.53
CA GLN A 125 -1.21 -11.14 -30.86
C GLN A 125 -2.28 -11.27 -29.77
N LEU A 126 -3.43 -11.86 -30.08
CA LEU A 126 -4.49 -12.15 -29.11
C LEU A 126 -4.13 -13.34 -28.22
N GLY A 127 -4.88 -13.53 -27.11
CA GLY A 127 -4.80 -14.66 -26.19
C GLY A 127 -3.80 -14.48 -25.05
N ASP A 128 -3.44 -15.60 -24.44
CA ASP A 128 -2.56 -15.70 -23.27
C ASP A 128 -1.16 -15.08 -23.54
N LYS A 129 -0.76 -14.15 -22.70
CA LYS A 129 0.54 -13.45 -22.77
C LYS A 129 1.51 -13.87 -21.68
N GLY A 130 1.11 -14.82 -20.87
CA GLY A 130 1.91 -15.38 -19.81
C GLY A 130 1.27 -15.28 -18.45
N LYS A 131 2.03 -15.74 -17.47
CA LYS A 131 1.56 -15.96 -16.12
C LYS A 131 2.54 -15.41 -15.11
N LEU A 132 2.03 -15.02 -13.96
CA LEU A 132 2.81 -14.49 -12.85
C LEU A 132 2.29 -15.07 -11.54
N THR A 133 3.18 -15.67 -10.74
CA THR A 133 2.84 -16.11 -9.38
C THR A 133 2.98 -14.93 -8.42
N ILE A 134 2.02 -14.77 -7.53
CA ILE A 134 2.01 -13.73 -6.50
C ILE A 134 2.29 -14.36 -5.14
N ASP A 135 3.40 -13.99 -4.52
CA ASP A 135 3.86 -14.58 -3.26
C ASP A 135 3.40 -13.81 -2.01
N VAL A 136 2.42 -12.91 -2.17
CA VAL A 136 1.87 -12.11 -1.07
C VAL A 136 0.36 -12.17 -1.05
N THR A 137 -0.22 -12.15 0.14
CA THR A 137 -1.66 -12.01 0.34
C THR A 137 -2.00 -10.53 0.45
N GLY A 138 -3.07 -10.10 -0.22
CA GLY A 138 -3.51 -8.71 -0.19
C GLY A 138 -4.73 -8.46 -1.06
N VAL A 139 -5.05 -7.18 -1.22
CA VAL A 139 -6.18 -6.70 -2.03
C VAL A 139 -5.66 -5.77 -3.13
N ILE A 140 -6.08 -5.98 -4.37
CA ILE A 140 -5.77 -5.06 -5.46
C ILE A 140 -6.50 -3.74 -5.20
N GLU A 141 -5.74 -2.64 -5.04
CA GLU A 141 -6.28 -1.30 -4.85
C GLU A 141 -6.45 -0.52 -6.15
N ASN A 142 -5.56 -0.73 -7.09
CA ASN A 142 -5.65 -0.09 -8.39
C ASN A 142 -4.84 -0.84 -9.45
N ILE A 143 -5.15 -0.51 -10.69
CA ILE A 143 -4.40 -0.94 -11.86
C ILE A 143 -3.95 0.25 -12.68
N ARG A 144 -2.73 0.20 -13.20
CA ARG A 144 -2.20 1.12 -14.21
C ARG A 144 -1.72 0.32 -15.40
N VAL A 145 -2.03 0.81 -16.59
CA VAL A 145 -1.51 0.23 -17.83
C VAL A 145 -0.90 1.33 -18.67
N LEU A 146 0.31 1.10 -19.15
CA LEU A 146 1.02 1.98 -20.06
C LEU A 146 1.35 1.22 -21.34
N ALA A 147 1.02 1.80 -22.49
CA ALA A 147 1.35 1.27 -23.80
C ALA A 147 2.49 2.07 -24.45
N ASP A 148 3.25 1.43 -25.32
CA ASP A 148 4.34 2.05 -26.08
C ASP A 148 3.87 3.12 -27.07
N GLN A 149 2.61 3.03 -27.47
CA GLN A 149 2.00 3.97 -28.42
C GLN A 149 0.49 4.06 -28.22
N THR A 150 -0.12 5.11 -28.77
CA THR A 150 -1.58 5.27 -28.77
C THR A 150 -2.23 4.20 -29.61
N GLY A 151 -3.25 3.54 -29.07
CA GLY A 151 -3.97 2.47 -29.73
C GLY A 151 -5.16 1.97 -28.89
N ASP A 152 -5.68 0.83 -29.30
CA ASP A 152 -6.80 0.19 -28.63
C ASP A 152 -6.37 -1.18 -28.09
N ILE A 153 -6.76 -1.52 -26.87
CA ILE A 153 -6.56 -2.87 -26.33
C ILE A 153 -7.62 -3.19 -25.30
N VAL A 154 -8.06 -4.44 -25.28
CA VAL A 154 -8.86 -5.01 -24.21
C VAL A 154 -8.09 -6.17 -23.59
N LEU A 155 -7.89 -6.08 -22.27
CA LEU A 155 -7.20 -7.08 -21.46
C LEU A 155 -8.17 -7.74 -20.50
N ASP A 156 -8.01 -9.03 -20.31
CA ASP A 156 -8.59 -9.79 -19.20
C ASP A 156 -7.47 -10.30 -18.30
N ILE A 157 -7.72 -10.33 -17.00
CA ILE A 157 -6.82 -10.92 -16.03
C ILE A 157 -7.52 -12.11 -15.40
N GLY A 158 -6.96 -13.29 -15.59
CA GLY A 158 -7.43 -14.52 -14.96
C GLY A 158 -6.63 -14.83 -13.71
N LYS A 159 -7.25 -15.46 -12.72
CA LYS A 159 -6.64 -15.96 -11.49
C LYS A 159 -6.93 -17.44 -11.30
N ALA A 160 -5.93 -18.19 -10.85
CA ALA A 160 -6.06 -19.56 -10.38
C ALA A 160 -5.22 -19.76 -9.13
N SER A 161 -5.65 -20.63 -8.20
CA SER A 161 -4.74 -21.15 -7.18
C SER A 161 -3.76 -22.13 -7.84
N PHE A 162 -2.65 -22.45 -7.15
CA PHE A 162 -1.71 -23.45 -7.66
C PHE A 162 -2.38 -24.84 -7.83
N ALA A 163 -3.35 -25.16 -6.98
CA ALA A 163 -4.08 -26.43 -7.03
C ALA A 163 -5.05 -26.51 -8.22
N ASP A 164 -5.66 -25.37 -8.61
CA ASP A 164 -6.63 -25.30 -9.69
C ASP A 164 -6.00 -25.10 -11.07
N TYR A 165 -4.70 -24.80 -11.11
CA TYR A 165 -3.98 -24.59 -12.38
C TYR A 165 -4.12 -25.83 -13.31
N PRO A 166 -4.44 -25.69 -14.59
CA PRO A 166 -4.49 -24.45 -15.42
C PRO A 166 -5.90 -23.82 -15.57
N ALA A 167 -6.84 -24.07 -14.68
CA ALA A 167 -8.18 -23.51 -14.75
C ALA A 167 -8.21 -22.09 -14.16
N PHE A 168 -8.33 -21.08 -15.02
CA PHE A 168 -8.37 -19.67 -14.61
C PHE A 168 -9.78 -19.12 -14.62
N ASN A 169 -10.11 -18.35 -13.59
CA ASN A 169 -11.30 -17.53 -13.53
C ASN A 169 -10.93 -16.06 -13.75
N SER A 170 -11.68 -15.34 -14.58
CA SER A 170 -11.49 -13.90 -14.76
C SER A 170 -11.72 -13.15 -13.45
N ILE A 171 -10.79 -12.30 -13.06
CA ILE A 171 -10.95 -11.42 -11.91
C ILE A 171 -11.54 -10.06 -12.30
N THR A 172 -11.61 -9.74 -13.58
CA THR A 172 -12.14 -8.47 -14.07
C THR A 172 -13.67 -8.50 -14.26
N ALA A 173 -14.31 -9.65 -14.05
CA ALA A 173 -15.76 -9.85 -14.00
C ALA A 173 -16.54 -9.20 -15.17
N GLY A 174 -15.98 -9.17 -16.36
CA GLY A 174 -16.56 -8.53 -17.54
C GLY A 174 -16.31 -7.03 -17.65
N GLN A 175 -15.78 -6.37 -16.60
CA GLN A 175 -15.28 -5.01 -16.67
C GLN A 175 -13.77 -5.03 -16.93
N ARG A 176 -13.41 -5.44 -18.13
CA ARG A 176 -12.02 -5.60 -18.54
C ARG A 176 -11.29 -4.27 -18.63
N VAL A 177 -9.98 -4.33 -18.49
CA VAL A 177 -9.13 -3.18 -18.77
C VAL A 177 -9.23 -2.82 -20.25
N GLN A 178 -9.55 -1.56 -20.55
CA GLN A 178 -9.73 -1.11 -21.92
C GLN A 178 -9.03 0.22 -22.17
N LEU A 179 -8.11 0.23 -23.10
CA LEU A 179 -7.61 1.45 -23.73
C LEU A 179 -8.37 1.69 -25.02
N THR A 180 -8.82 2.92 -25.26
CA THR A 180 -9.47 3.33 -26.50
C THR A 180 -8.79 4.60 -26.98
N ASN A 181 -8.10 4.51 -28.11
CA ASN A 181 -7.28 5.58 -28.68
C ASN A 181 -6.39 6.24 -27.60
N SER A 182 -5.74 5.42 -26.77
CA SER A 182 -4.96 5.86 -25.62
C SER A 182 -3.69 5.04 -25.46
N ASN A 183 -2.70 5.61 -24.77
CA ASN A 183 -1.47 4.91 -24.36
C ASN A 183 -1.37 4.72 -22.84
N LYS A 184 -2.42 5.06 -22.08
CA LYS A 184 -2.47 4.90 -20.62
C LYS A 184 -3.87 4.61 -20.13
N TYR A 185 -3.95 3.84 -19.04
CA TYR A 185 -5.17 3.52 -18.32
C TYR A 185 -4.90 3.53 -16.82
N PHE A 186 -5.87 3.98 -16.04
CA PHE A 186 -5.85 3.92 -14.59
C PHE A 186 -7.26 3.64 -14.07
N ASP A 187 -7.38 2.71 -13.11
CA ASP A 187 -8.61 2.43 -12.39
C ASP A 187 -8.29 2.09 -10.94
N ASP A 188 -8.91 2.80 -10.01
CA ASP A 188 -8.84 2.60 -8.56
C ASP A 188 -10.20 2.26 -7.94
N VAL A 189 -11.24 2.15 -8.77
CA VAL A 189 -12.59 1.77 -8.32
C VAL A 189 -12.80 0.26 -8.47
N LEU A 190 -12.24 -0.35 -9.52
CA LEU A 190 -12.23 -1.80 -9.81
C LEU A 190 -13.62 -2.42 -9.69
N ASN A 191 -14.65 -1.77 -10.27
CA ASN A 191 -16.03 -2.22 -10.18
C ASN A 191 -16.18 -3.67 -10.65
N ASN A 192 -16.83 -4.50 -9.82
CA ASN A 192 -17.09 -5.91 -10.10
C ASN A 192 -15.83 -6.78 -10.26
N TRP A 193 -14.65 -6.30 -9.84
CA TRP A 193 -13.45 -7.13 -9.82
C TRP A 193 -13.41 -8.06 -8.61
N THR A 194 -12.78 -9.22 -8.76
CA THR A 194 -12.32 -10.03 -7.63
C THR A 194 -10.94 -9.53 -7.22
N THR A 195 -10.88 -8.64 -6.25
CA THR A 195 -9.64 -7.93 -5.87
C THR A 195 -8.76 -8.70 -4.88
N THR A 196 -9.29 -9.73 -4.20
CA THR A 196 -8.52 -10.51 -3.22
C THR A 196 -7.50 -11.41 -3.91
N ILE A 197 -6.25 -11.34 -3.47
CA ILE A 197 -5.13 -12.19 -3.87
C ILE A 197 -4.63 -12.94 -2.64
N THR A 198 -4.38 -14.23 -2.80
CA THR A 198 -3.76 -15.08 -1.78
C THR A 198 -2.35 -15.45 -2.23
N ALA A 199 -1.39 -15.52 -1.29
CA ALA A 199 -0.04 -15.96 -1.61
C ALA A 199 -0.04 -17.34 -2.30
N GLY A 200 0.65 -17.44 -3.44
CA GLY A 200 0.64 -18.61 -4.32
C GLY A 200 -0.38 -18.55 -5.45
N ASP A 201 -1.27 -17.53 -5.49
CA ASP A 201 -2.14 -17.32 -6.64
C ASP A 201 -1.32 -17.04 -7.92
N ILE A 202 -1.83 -17.52 -9.02
CA ILE A 202 -1.26 -17.33 -10.37
C ILE A 202 -2.18 -16.41 -11.14
N LEU A 203 -1.64 -15.30 -11.63
CA LEU A 203 -2.32 -14.41 -12.56
C LEU A 203 -1.95 -14.76 -14.00
N ARG A 204 -2.94 -14.73 -14.89
CA ARG A 204 -2.77 -14.87 -16.35
C ARG A 204 -3.27 -13.59 -17.02
N PHE A 205 -2.54 -13.14 -18.02
CA PHE A 205 -2.86 -11.93 -18.78
C PHE A 205 -3.28 -12.30 -20.20
N ASP A 206 -4.54 -12.03 -20.54
CA ASP A 206 -5.11 -12.34 -21.83
C ASP A 206 -5.40 -11.07 -22.64
N VAL A 207 -4.90 -11.01 -23.86
CA VAL A 207 -5.27 -9.95 -24.82
C VAL A 207 -6.50 -10.42 -25.59
N ILE A 208 -7.60 -9.72 -25.41
CA ILE A 208 -8.90 -10.04 -26.04
C ILE A 208 -9.04 -9.36 -27.41
N SER A 209 -8.60 -8.11 -27.49
CA SER A 209 -8.49 -7.37 -28.73
C SER A 209 -7.32 -6.38 -28.65
N VAL A 210 -6.72 -6.06 -29.78
CA VAL A 210 -5.62 -5.09 -29.84
C VAL A 210 -5.53 -4.46 -31.24
N ASN A 211 -5.24 -3.16 -31.25
CA ASN A 211 -4.94 -2.40 -32.46
C ASN A 211 -3.83 -1.40 -32.15
N ASN A 212 -2.77 -1.44 -32.94
CA ASN A 212 -1.64 -0.50 -32.92
C ASN A 212 -0.82 -0.44 -31.62
N ILE A 213 -0.84 -1.50 -30.76
CA ILE A 213 -0.03 -1.60 -29.55
C ILE A 213 0.89 -2.81 -29.66
N ARG A 214 2.17 -2.65 -29.25
CA ARG A 214 3.18 -3.71 -29.29
C ARG A 214 3.70 -4.07 -27.90
N ARG A 215 3.72 -3.10 -26.98
CA ARG A 215 4.22 -3.29 -25.61
C ARG A 215 3.26 -2.71 -24.61
N LEU A 216 3.14 -3.40 -23.49
CA LEU A 216 2.37 -2.96 -22.33
C LEU A 216 3.16 -3.17 -21.04
N LEU A 217 3.08 -2.22 -20.16
CA LEU A 217 3.37 -2.39 -18.75
C LEU A 217 2.04 -2.39 -18.00
N ILE A 218 1.78 -3.46 -17.25
CA ILE A 218 0.63 -3.60 -16.36
C ILE A 218 1.17 -3.54 -14.94
N SER A 219 0.64 -2.63 -14.14
CA SER A 219 1.03 -2.43 -12.74
C SER A 219 -0.20 -2.61 -11.85
N LEU A 220 -0.18 -3.62 -10.98
CA LEU A 220 -1.20 -3.86 -9.96
C LEU A 220 -0.65 -3.41 -8.61
N LYS A 221 -1.32 -2.48 -7.94
CA LYS A 221 -1.00 -2.09 -6.58
C LYS A 221 -1.83 -2.92 -5.62
N LEU A 222 -1.16 -3.65 -4.74
CA LEU A 222 -1.78 -4.45 -3.69
C LEU A 222 -1.59 -3.76 -2.33
N LYS A 223 -2.64 -3.76 -1.51
CA LYS A 223 -2.61 -3.51 -0.09
C LYS A 223 -2.48 -4.87 0.61
N LEU A 224 -1.44 -4.99 1.49
CA LEU A 224 -1.12 -6.24 2.20
C LEU A 224 -1.77 -6.28 3.56
#